data_429ea1b5c54d33fc2304f3fded9fcfdc
#
_entry.id   429ea1b5c54d33fc2304f3fded9fcfdc
#
_cell.length_a   1.000
_cell.length_b   1.000
_cell.length_c   1.000
_cell.angle_alpha   90.00
_cell.angle_beta   90.00
_cell.angle_gamma   90.00
#
_symmetry.space_group_name_H-M   'P 1'
#
loop_
_entity.id
_entity.type
_entity.pdbx_description
1 polymer ?
#
loop_
_entity_poly.entity_id
_entity_poly.type
_entity_poly.pdbx_seq_one_letter_code
_entity_poly.pdbx_strand_id
1 'polypeptide(L)'
;MKNGKTCFGVIIGTRAYFNSELAKDVRKQLLKTLEEGGYEYVILPEDATPTGSSSIETREDGLKVSKQFREHRDEIDGIIVSLPNFGFEIGIINAISDADLNVPVLVQACDDENDKVDLDSRRDAFCGKISVCNNLYQ
;
A
#
# COMPACT_ATOMS: atom_id res chain seq x y z
N MET A 1 -16.85 5.78 -9.28
CA MET A 1 -17.41 6.87 -8.43
C MET A 1 -18.85 6.57 -8.05
N LYS A 2 -19.03 5.92 -6.92
CA LYS A 2 -20.37 5.74 -6.33
C LYS A 2 -20.76 6.96 -5.56
N ASN A 3 -21.27 7.85 -5.45
CA ASN A 3 -21.62 9.04 -4.64
C ASN A 3 -20.90 10.34 -5.04
N GLY A 4 -20.31 10.40 -6.23
CA GLY A 4 -19.60 11.61 -6.69
C GLY A 4 -18.27 11.89 -6.01
N LYS A 5 -17.77 10.95 -5.17
CA LYS A 5 -16.44 11.01 -4.55
C LYS A 5 -15.49 10.01 -5.20
N THR A 6 -14.26 10.42 -5.36
CA THR A 6 -13.18 9.52 -5.83
C THR A 6 -12.84 8.54 -4.72
N CYS A 7 -12.76 7.24 -5.07
CA CYS A 7 -12.42 6.15 -4.17
C CYS A 7 -11.10 5.50 -4.57
N PHE A 8 -10.20 5.31 -3.62
CA PHE A 8 -8.90 4.68 -3.85
C PHE A 8 -8.82 3.29 -3.22
N GLY A 9 -8.34 2.30 -3.99
CA GLY A 9 -7.80 1.08 -3.41
C GLY A 9 -6.44 1.38 -2.77
N VAL A 10 -6.27 1.09 -1.48
CA VAL A 10 -5.03 1.41 -0.75
C VAL A 10 -4.26 0.14 -0.43
N ILE A 11 -2.98 0.13 -0.80
CA ILE A 11 -2.01 -0.92 -0.48
C ILE A 11 -0.92 -0.32 0.40
N ILE A 12 -0.66 -0.93 1.55
CA ILE A 12 0.53 -0.68 2.35
C ILE A 12 1.51 -1.81 2.08
N GLY A 13 2.72 -1.51 1.62
CA GLY A 13 3.75 -2.51 1.33
C GLY A 13 4.87 -2.46 2.36
N THR A 14 5.14 -3.57 3.04
CA THR A 14 6.26 -3.65 3.99
C THR A 14 7.06 -4.93 3.76
N ARG A 15 8.25 -4.98 4.34
CA ARG A 15 9.13 -6.15 4.28
C ARG A 15 9.56 -6.54 5.69
N ALA A 16 9.59 -7.84 5.96
CA ALA A 16 9.75 -8.44 7.30
C ALA A 16 10.97 -7.97 8.12
N TYR A 17 12.00 -7.44 7.47
CA TYR A 17 13.21 -6.95 8.16
C TYR A 17 13.08 -5.54 8.73
N PHE A 18 12.02 -4.83 8.37
CA PHE A 18 11.78 -3.45 8.80
C PHE A 18 10.82 -3.41 9.97
N ASN A 19 10.89 -2.32 10.73
CA ASN A 19 9.99 -2.10 11.87
C ASN A 19 8.54 -1.94 11.40
N SER A 20 7.66 -2.86 11.82
CA SER A 20 6.24 -2.87 11.46
C SER A 20 5.45 -1.68 12.01
N GLU A 21 5.91 -1.04 13.09
CA GLU A 21 5.25 0.17 13.62
C GLU A 21 5.28 1.32 12.62
N LEU A 22 6.35 1.43 11.80
CA LEU A 22 6.41 2.40 10.71
C LEU A 22 5.28 2.23 9.70
N ALA A 23 4.87 1.00 9.43
CA ALA A 23 3.76 0.69 8.54
C ALA A 23 2.40 1.09 9.14
N LYS A 24 2.21 0.89 10.45
CA LYS A 24 1.00 1.33 11.16
C LYS A 24 0.86 2.84 11.16
N ASP A 25 1.94 3.56 11.43
CA ASP A 25 1.95 5.03 11.43
C ASP A 25 1.65 5.60 10.05
N VAL A 26 2.28 5.05 9.00
CA VAL A 26 2.03 5.49 7.62
C VAL A 26 0.61 5.20 7.19
N ARG A 27 0.07 4.02 7.51
CA ARG A 27 -1.33 3.69 7.26
C ARG A 27 -2.25 4.74 7.88
N LYS A 28 -2.08 5.03 9.16
CA LYS A 28 -2.89 6.00 9.90
C LYS A 28 -2.82 7.40 9.28
N GLN A 29 -1.62 7.87 8.94
CA GLN A 29 -1.41 9.17 8.32
C GLN A 29 -2.04 9.25 6.93
N LEU A 30 -1.86 8.22 6.10
CA LEU A 30 -2.42 8.17 4.76
C LEU A 30 -3.95 8.20 4.78
N LEU A 31 -4.59 7.36 5.60
CA LEU A 31 -6.05 7.31 5.69
C LEU A 31 -6.61 8.65 6.19
N LYS A 32 -5.99 9.26 7.19
CA LYS A 32 -6.36 10.60 7.66
C LYS A 32 -6.27 11.64 6.53
N THR A 33 -5.20 11.61 5.74
CA THR A 33 -5.02 12.53 4.60
C THR A 33 -6.11 12.35 3.55
N LEU A 34 -6.49 11.11 3.24
CA LEU A 34 -7.57 10.82 2.32
C LEU A 34 -8.93 11.31 2.84
N GLU A 35 -9.22 11.09 4.11
CA GLU A 35 -10.43 11.57 4.78
C GLU A 35 -10.54 13.11 4.78
N GLU A 36 -9.45 13.79 5.14
CA GLU A 36 -9.36 15.27 5.10
C GLU A 36 -9.51 15.82 3.67
N GLY A 37 -9.04 15.08 2.67
CA GLY A 37 -9.22 15.38 1.25
C GLY A 37 -10.61 15.08 0.71
N GLY A 38 -11.48 14.46 1.51
CA GLY A 38 -12.84 14.08 1.11
C GLY A 38 -12.90 12.86 0.18
N TYR A 39 -11.84 12.06 0.12
CA TYR A 39 -11.77 10.82 -0.66
C TYR A 39 -12.31 9.63 0.11
N GLU A 40 -12.86 8.67 -0.63
CA GLU A 40 -13.21 7.35 -0.11
C GLU A 40 -12.06 6.38 -0.38
N TYR A 41 -11.99 5.29 0.38
CA TYR A 41 -10.96 4.27 0.17
C TYR A 41 -11.42 2.87 0.52
N VAL A 42 -10.80 1.89 -0.13
CA VAL A 42 -10.91 0.46 0.14
C VAL A 42 -9.54 -0.04 0.57
N ILE A 43 -9.45 -0.54 1.80
CA ILE A 43 -8.22 -1.09 2.38
C ILE A 43 -8.57 -2.30 3.25
N LEU A 44 -7.67 -3.27 3.37
CA LEU A 44 -7.86 -4.40 4.29
C LEU A 44 -7.98 -3.90 5.75
N PRO A 45 -8.80 -4.57 6.59
CA PRO A 45 -8.80 -4.33 8.04
C PRO A 45 -7.40 -4.48 8.64
N GLU A 46 -7.11 -3.75 9.72
CA GLU A 46 -5.78 -3.74 10.35
C GLU A 46 -5.29 -5.14 10.75
N ASP A 47 -6.20 -5.98 11.22
CA ASP A 47 -5.95 -7.34 11.69
C ASP A 47 -5.95 -8.40 10.58
N ALA A 48 -6.19 -8.00 9.33
CA ALA A 48 -6.20 -8.93 8.20
C ALA A 48 -4.82 -9.52 7.88
N THR A 49 -3.75 -8.85 8.32
CA THR A 49 -2.36 -9.30 8.16
C THR A 49 -1.64 -9.34 9.51
N PRO A 50 -0.62 -10.21 9.67
CA PRO A 50 0.04 -10.42 10.97
C PRO A 50 0.67 -9.18 11.61
N THR A 51 1.06 -8.20 10.80
CA THR A 51 1.69 -6.96 11.29
C THR A 51 0.73 -5.98 11.94
N GLY A 52 -0.59 -6.19 11.81
CA GLY A 52 -1.60 -5.26 12.33
C GLY A 52 -1.64 -3.91 11.62
N SER A 53 -1.15 -3.85 10.39
CA SER A 53 -1.16 -2.65 9.53
C SER A 53 -1.87 -2.88 8.20
N SER A 54 -2.47 -4.05 7.99
CA SER A 54 -3.01 -4.51 6.71
C SER A 54 -1.99 -4.52 5.56
N SER A 55 -0.69 -4.50 5.89
CA SER A 55 0.37 -4.43 4.89
C SER A 55 0.61 -5.76 4.18
N ILE A 56 1.07 -5.66 2.94
CA ILE A 56 1.53 -6.81 2.16
C ILE A 56 2.98 -7.09 2.54
N GLU A 57 3.22 -8.22 3.19
CA GLU A 57 4.53 -8.79 3.47
C GLU A 57 4.77 -10.10 2.75
N THR A 58 3.69 -10.75 2.33
CA THR A 58 3.70 -12.06 1.69
C THR A 58 2.85 -12.06 0.43
N ARG A 59 3.01 -13.11 -0.38
CA ARG A 59 2.13 -13.33 -1.53
C ARG A 59 0.67 -13.56 -1.09
N GLU A 60 0.47 -14.23 0.03
CA GLU A 60 -0.86 -14.49 0.58
C GLU A 60 -1.58 -13.19 0.96
N ASP A 61 -0.86 -12.23 1.56
CA ASP A 61 -1.42 -10.90 1.84
C ASP A 61 -1.85 -10.20 0.55
N GLY A 62 -1.03 -10.30 -0.51
CA GLY A 62 -1.39 -9.79 -1.83
C GLY A 62 -2.68 -10.40 -2.39
N LEU A 63 -2.90 -11.69 -2.21
CA LEU A 63 -4.14 -12.36 -2.62
C LEU A 63 -5.36 -11.87 -1.84
N LYS A 64 -5.23 -11.56 -0.55
CA LYS A 64 -6.32 -10.96 0.25
C LYS A 64 -6.70 -9.59 -0.31
N VAL A 65 -5.71 -8.75 -0.63
CA VAL A 65 -5.93 -7.43 -1.23
C VAL A 65 -6.61 -7.54 -2.59
N SER A 66 -6.11 -8.41 -3.47
CA SER A 66 -6.69 -8.59 -4.82
C SER A 66 -8.14 -9.04 -4.76
N LYS A 67 -8.47 -9.94 -3.83
CA LYS A 67 -9.85 -10.38 -3.61
C LYS A 67 -10.74 -9.22 -3.20
N GLN A 68 -10.34 -8.43 -2.19
CA GLN A 68 -11.10 -7.28 -1.74
C GLN A 68 -11.29 -6.25 -2.86
N PHE A 69 -10.23 -5.96 -3.63
CA PHE A 69 -10.32 -5.01 -4.74
C PHE A 69 -11.28 -5.49 -5.84
N ARG A 70 -11.32 -6.78 -6.15
CA ARG A 70 -12.31 -7.34 -7.08
C ARG A 70 -13.74 -7.20 -6.57
N GLU A 71 -13.97 -7.38 -5.27
CA GLU A 71 -15.30 -7.21 -4.64
C GLU A 71 -15.79 -5.76 -4.71
N HIS A 72 -14.85 -4.79 -4.74
CA HIS A 72 -15.13 -3.35 -4.82
C HIS A 72 -14.75 -2.71 -6.17
N ARG A 73 -14.62 -3.52 -7.23
CA ARG A 73 -14.09 -3.05 -8.52
C ARG A 73 -14.85 -1.86 -9.14
N ASP A 74 -16.16 -1.81 -8.92
CA ASP A 74 -17.01 -0.74 -9.46
C ASP A 74 -16.93 0.56 -8.64
N GLU A 75 -16.20 0.55 -7.53
CA GLU A 75 -16.04 1.67 -6.62
C GLU A 75 -14.66 2.32 -6.75
N ILE A 76 -13.63 1.52 -7.04
CA ILE A 76 -12.23 1.95 -7.06
C ILE A 76 -11.92 2.70 -8.36
N ASP A 77 -11.54 3.96 -8.24
CA ASP A 77 -11.15 4.82 -9.36
C ASP A 77 -9.62 4.85 -9.60
N GLY A 78 -8.83 4.43 -8.62
CA GLY A 78 -7.37 4.37 -8.70
C GLY A 78 -6.78 3.59 -7.53
N ILE A 79 -5.52 3.21 -7.62
CA ILE A 79 -4.80 2.49 -6.57
C ILE A 79 -3.67 3.37 -6.04
N ILE A 80 -3.54 3.45 -4.71
CA ILE A 80 -2.40 4.05 -4.03
C ILE A 80 -1.60 2.94 -3.37
N VAL A 81 -0.34 2.78 -3.80
CA VAL A 81 0.66 1.94 -3.12
C VAL A 81 1.51 2.84 -2.25
N SER A 82 1.43 2.67 -0.94
CA SER A 82 2.25 3.40 0.02
C SER A 82 3.33 2.48 0.60
N LEU A 83 4.58 2.94 0.52
CA LEU A 83 5.75 2.20 0.98
C LEU A 83 6.32 2.91 2.23
N PRO A 84 5.98 2.43 3.44
CA PRO A 84 6.60 2.89 4.68
C PRO A 84 8.07 2.47 4.78
N ASN A 85 8.45 1.42 4.06
CA ASN A 85 9.81 0.92 3.89
C ASN A 85 9.96 0.32 2.48
N PHE A 86 11.01 -0.47 2.24
CA PHE A 86 11.31 -1.08 0.93
C PHE A 86 10.10 -1.79 0.30
N GLY A 87 9.26 -2.45 1.12
CA GLY A 87 8.11 -3.20 0.66
C GLY A 87 8.44 -4.59 0.09
N PHE A 88 7.40 -5.35 -0.20
CA PHE A 88 7.48 -6.66 -0.84
C PHE A 88 6.85 -6.56 -2.25
N GLU A 89 7.67 -6.21 -3.22
CA GLU A 89 7.25 -5.87 -4.59
C GLU A 89 6.43 -6.97 -5.27
N ILE A 90 6.82 -8.23 -5.12
CA ILE A 90 6.13 -9.37 -5.74
C ILE A 90 4.67 -9.47 -5.25
N GLY A 91 4.46 -9.33 -3.94
CA GLY A 91 3.11 -9.36 -3.36
C GLY A 91 2.27 -8.17 -3.81
N ILE A 92 2.86 -6.99 -3.92
CA ILE A 92 2.20 -5.77 -4.38
C ILE A 92 1.79 -5.90 -5.85
N ILE A 93 2.70 -6.34 -6.72
CA ILE A 93 2.43 -6.50 -8.15
C ILE A 93 1.34 -7.56 -8.38
N ASN A 94 1.44 -8.71 -7.69
CA ASN A 94 0.41 -9.74 -7.79
C ASN A 94 -0.95 -9.23 -7.31
N ALA A 95 -1.00 -8.44 -6.24
CA ALA A 95 -2.25 -7.85 -5.76
C ALA A 95 -2.93 -6.98 -6.83
N ILE A 96 -2.16 -6.15 -7.52
CA ILE A 96 -2.65 -5.27 -8.58
C ILE A 96 -3.04 -6.06 -9.82
N SER A 97 -2.17 -6.97 -10.30
CA SER A 97 -2.42 -7.79 -11.49
C SER A 97 -3.62 -8.71 -11.31
N ASP A 98 -3.71 -9.40 -10.16
CA ASP A 98 -4.81 -10.33 -9.88
C ASP A 98 -6.14 -9.60 -9.63
N ALA A 99 -6.11 -8.34 -9.18
CA ALA A 99 -7.32 -7.52 -9.05
C ALA A 99 -7.90 -7.14 -10.42
N ASP A 100 -7.06 -6.94 -11.41
CA ASP A 100 -7.42 -6.62 -12.81
C ASP A 100 -8.44 -5.48 -12.93
N LEU A 101 -8.15 -4.35 -12.25
CA LEU A 101 -9.06 -3.20 -12.23
C LEU A 101 -8.87 -2.25 -13.40
N ASN A 102 -7.68 -2.25 -14.02
CA ASN A 102 -7.32 -1.35 -15.12
C ASN A 102 -7.52 0.14 -14.77
N VAL A 103 -7.10 0.54 -13.59
CA VAL A 103 -7.14 1.92 -13.08
C VAL A 103 -5.74 2.47 -12.87
N PRO A 104 -5.56 3.81 -12.79
CA PRO A 104 -4.27 4.42 -12.50
C PRO A 104 -3.69 3.96 -11.16
N VAL A 105 -2.37 3.80 -11.11
CA VAL A 105 -1.63 3.42 -9.90
C VAL A 105 -0.64 4.50 -9.52
N LEU A 106 -0.77 5.02 -8.30
CA LEU A 106 0.20 5.92 -7.69
C LEU A 106 1.08 5.15 -6.71
N VAL A 107 2.39 5.21 -6.88
CA VAL A 107 3.36 4.64 -5.92
C VAL A 107 4.00 5.77 -5.13
N GLN A 108 3.74 5.79 -3.84
CA GLN A 108 4.30 6.74 -2.87
C GLN A 108 5.30 6.01 -1.96
N ALA A 109 6.44 6.62 -1.72
CA ALA A 109 7.45 6.14 -0.78
C ALA A 109 7.66 7.19 0.32
N CYS A 110 7.80 6.72 1.57
CA CYS A 110 8.11 7.59 2.70
C CYS A 110 9.60 7.89 2.75
N ASP A 111 9.96 9.14 2.94
CA ASP A 111 11.35 9.56 3.06
C ASP A 111 11.99 8.99 4.33
N ASP A 112 13.28 8.66 4.24
CA ASP A 112 14.10 8.42 5.42
C ASP A 112 14.36 9.75 6.16
N GLU A 113 14.30 9.71 7.48
CA GLU A 113 14.68 10.86 8.31
C GLU A 113 16.21 10.91 8.46
N ASN A 114 16.82 12.08 8.23
CA ASN A 114 18.29 12.25 8.13
C ASN A 114 19.09 11.65 9.30
N ASP A 115 18.53 11.65 10.51
CA ASP A 115 19.21 11.18 11.72
C ASP A 115 18.68 9.81 12.20
N LYS A 116 17.83 9.13 11.41
CA LYS A 116 17.17 7.87 11.76
C LYS A 116 17.44 6.79 10.70
N VAL A 117 18.70 6.41 10.58
CA VAL A 117 19.17 5.40 9.60
C VAL A 117 19.61 4.08 10.26
N ASP A 118 19.28 3.88 11.53
CA ASP A 118 19.50 2.63 12.23
C ASP A 118 18.52 1.54 11.80
N LEU A 119 18.69 0.32 12.33
CA LEU A 119 17.86 -0.84 11.95
C LEU A 119 16.39 -0.68 12.28
N ASP A 120 16.04 0.10 13.32
CA ASP A 120 14.67 0.27 13.76
C ASP A 120 13.95 1.41 13.03
N SER A 121 14.68 2.34 12.45
CA SER A 121 14.13 3.59 11.90
C SER A 121 14.25 3.70 10.39
N ARG A 122 15.24 3.03 9.77
CA ARG A 122 15.46 3.14 8.31
C ARG A 122 14.31 2.58 7.51
N ARG A 123 14.06 3.17 6.37
CA ARG A 123 12.95 2.80 5.49
C ARG A 123 13.40 2.18 4.17
N ASP A 124 14.44 2.71 3.56
CA ASP A 124 14.87 2.32 2.19
C ASP A 124 13.71 2.35 1.17
N ALA A 125 12.69 3.15 1.44
CA ALA A 125 11.42 3.13 0.70
C ALA A 125 11.58 3.64 -0.73
N PHE A 126 12.52 4.56 -0.97
CA PHE A 126 12.82 5.04 -2.32
C PHE A 126 13.34 3.92 -3.23
N CYS A 127 14.22 3.07 -2.72
CA CYS A 127 14.70 1.88 -3.44
C CYS A 127 13.55 0.91 -3.73
N GLY A 128 12.66 0.72 -2.77
CA GLY A 128 11.44 -0.09 -2.95
C GLY A 128 10.52 0.48 -4.01
N LYS A 129 10.34 1.80 -4.05
CA LYS A 129 9.56 2.47 -5.09
C LYS A 129 10.12 2.23 -6.48
N ILE A 130 11.43 2.32 -6.67
CA ILE A 130 12.08 2.00 -7.94
C ILE A 130 11.77 0.56 -8.35
N SER A 131 11.88 -0.40 -7.42
CA SER A 131 11.57 -1.80 -7.68
C SER A 131 10.10 -2.03 -8.05
N VAL A 132 9.17 -1.47 -7.29
CA VAL A 132 7.73 -1.59 -7.58
C VAL A 132 7.38 -0.97 -8.93
N CYS A 133 7.84 0.25 -9.21
CA CYS A 133 7.56 0.93 -10.47
C CYS A 133 8.14 0.16 -11.67
N ASN A 134 9.36 -0.39 -11.54
CA ASN A 134 9.96 -1.18 -12.61
C ASN A 134 9.14 -2.46 -12.90
N ASN A 135 8.67 -3.13 -11.88
CA ASN A 135 7.85 -4.33 -12.05
C ASN A 135 6.43 -4.03 -12.58
N LEU A 136 5.86 -2.88 -12.26
CA LEU A 136 4.58 -2.44 -12.83
C LEU A 136 4.69 -2.08 -14.32
N TYR A 137 5.88 -1.67 -14.77
CA TYR A 137 6.12 -1.31 -16.16
C TYR A 137 6.27 -2.53 -17.08
N GLN A 138 6.69 -3.68 -16.57
CA GLN A 138 6.87 -4.93 -17.33
C GLN A 138 5.54 -5.64 -17.60
#